data_f80cc81e19610c7f14422eaef233d0d6
#
_entry.id   f80cc81e19610c7f14422eaef233d0d6
#
_cell.length_a   1.000
_cell.length_b   1.000
_cell.length_c   1.000
_cell.angle_alpha   90.00
_cell.angle_beta   90.00
_cell.angle_gamma   90.00
#
_symmetry.space_group_name_H-M   'P 1'
#
loop_
_entity.id
_entity.type
_entity.pdbx_description
1 polymer ?
#
loop_
_entity_poly.entity_id
_entity_poly.type
_entity_poly.pdbx_seq_one_letter_code
_entity_poly.pdbx_strand_id
1 'polypeptide(L)'
;MGRIDHRWFERVATARLAGAEKLLLPGLSRAANHGRLWFATASALAVAGGPTARRAARRGVGALALASLTANTVAKYATRRRRPVVDAVPLVRRLAKAPRSSSFPSGHSASAAAFATGVALESSRYGALIAPVAAAVAFSRVYVGVHYPGDVLAGCALGAAAAAVTCYWWPPRPRPVHPLHTRAGAPPLPRGRGLVVVVNSRAGKGVPGRLPAAEHLRLLLPEAEIVELRAGDDLAELLDEAVSRAGQLAGVLGVCGGDGTVNAASERAARAGLALAVFPGGTFNHFALDAGVAAFEDTAYAVEHGEAIRVDLARVRDGAGNDIFAFLNTFSIGLYPDLVRMREEMEGRIGKWPAAALALLHVLRTAEPVQLWIDGRPRALWLLFAGNGHYQPDGLAPSHRPRLDEGLLDVRTVDAEARLARARLTVSALAGALRRSHVYQAERVREIRLAGLDGVRTLAYDGEVAAAPDTLVIHKADRALVVYSPAEPQDELAQRARTATAAFAAGATATRAGPAR
;
A
#
# COMPACT_ATOMS: atom_id res chain seq x y z
N MET A 1 28.84 -28.06 11.88
CA MET A 1 28.82 -26.60 12.10
C MET A 1 29.86 -26.13 13.15
N GLY A 2 30.09 -26.81 14.25
CA GLY A 2 30.94 -26.29 15.35
C GLY A 2 32.38 -25.89 15.02
N ARG A 3 33.15 -26.73 14.31
CA ARG A 3 34.59 -26.46 14.05
C ARG A 3 34.82 -25.31 13.06
N ILE A 4 34.01 -25.18 12.03
CA ILE A 4 34.12 -24.09 11.03
C ILE A 4 33.74 -22.76 11.69
N ASP A 5 32.66 -22.73 12.44
CA ASP A 5 32.14 -21.57 13.13
C ASP A 5 33.15 -20.99 14.15
N HIS A 6 33.83 -21.91 14.85
CA HIS A 6 34.88 -21.56 15.81
C HIS A 6 36.11 -20.95 15.11
N ARG A 7 36.58 -21.55 14.02
CA ARG A 7 37.71 -21.03 13.24
C ARG A 7 37.45 -19.62 12.68
N TRP A 8 36.24 -19.38 12.16
CA TRP A 8 35.86 -18.06 11.66
C TRP A 8 35.75 -17.04 12.78
N PHE A 9 35.20 -17.45 13.93
CA PHE A 9 35.14 -16.62 15.13
C PHE A 9 36.56 -16.18 15.57
N GLU A 10 37.50 -17.12 15.69
CA GLU A 10 38.90 -16.84 16.08
C GLU A 10 39.57 -15.86 15.11
N ARG A 11 39.38 -16.05 13.80
CA ARG A 11 39.90 -15.11 12.79
C ARG A 11 39.41 -13.68 13.01
N VAL A 12 38.13 -13.51 13.29
CA VAL A 12 37.55 -12.19 13.52
C VAL A 12 37.98 -11.64 14.89
N ALA A 13 38.05 -12.48 15.92
CA ALA A 13 38.47 -12.08 17.26
C ALA A 13 39.94 -11.61 17.29
N THR A 14 40.81 -12.28 16.52
CA THR A 14 42.26 -11.94 16.43
C THR A 14 42.56 -10.86 15.39
N ALA A 15 41.62 -10.54 14.48
CA ALA A 15 41.84 -9.53 13.44
C ALA A 15 42.14 -8.15 14.05
N ARG A 16 43.24 -7.56 13.67
CA ARG A 16 43.64 -6.20 14.05
C ARG A 16 43.08 -5.22 13.03
N LEU A 17 41.85 -4.73 13.26
CA LEU A 17 41.36 -3.59 12.49
C LEU A 17 42.05 -2.34 12.97
N ALA A 18 42.60 -1.56 12.03
CA ALA A 18 43.28 -0.29 12.33
C ALA A 18 42.31 0.85 12.02
N GLY A 19 42.14 1.78 13.00
CA GLY A 19 41.34 2.99 12.76
C GLY A 19 40.06 3.13 13.59
N ALA A 20 39.12 3.93 13.08
CA ALA A 20 37.89 4.32 13.76
C ALA A 20 36.96 3.13 14.07
N GLU A 21 37.11 2.01 13.38
CA GLU A 21 36.26 0.80 13.56
C GLU A 21 36.33 0.23 14.97
N LYS A 22 37.45 0.43 15.67
CA LYS A 22 37.64 -0.01 17.06
C LYS A 22 36.62 0.61 18.03
N LEU A 23 36.20 1.85 17.77
CA LEU A 23 35.23 2.58 18.57
C LEU A 23 33.84 2.52 17.98
N LEU A 24 33.72 2.55 16.66
CA LEU A 24 32.45 2.57 15.96
C LEU A 24 31.64 1.26 16.11
N LEU A 25 32.29 0.09 15.95
CA LEU A 25 31.57 -1.20 16.01
C LEU A 25 30.98 -1.50 17.41
N PRO A 26 31.72 -1.32 18.53
CA PRO A 26 31.12 -1.45 19.86
C PRO A 26 30.07 -0.38 20.16
N GLY A 27 30.27 0.84 19.64
CA GLY A 27 29.27 1.92 19.72
C GLY A 27 27.97 1.57 19.01
N LEU A 28 28.08 1.09 17.77
CA LEU A 28 26.94 0.67 16.96
C LEU A 28 26.21 -0.53 17.58
N SER A 29 26.98 -1.50 18.11
CA SER A 29 26.42 -2.63 18.85
C SER A 29 25.58 -2.18 20.06
N ARG A 30 26.04 -1.14 20.78
CA ARG A 30 25.28 -0.56 21.92
C ARG A 30 24.06 0.25 21.47
N ALA A 31 24.19 1.03 20.41
CA ALA A 31 23.09 1.82 19.85
C ALA A 31 21.93 0.92 19.35
N ALA A 32 22.24 -0.28 18.85
CA ALA A 32 21.24 -1.25 18.41
C ALA A 32 20.52 -1.99 19.57
N ASN A 33 20.93 -1.80 20.83
CA ASN A 33 20.26 -2.39 21.98
C ASN A 33 18.82 -1.91 22.08
N HIS A 34 17.89 -2.84 22.38
CA HIS A 34 16.45 -2.56 22.52
C HIS A 34 15.83 -1.92 21.29
N GLY A 35 16.45 -2.08 20.12
CA GLY A 35 15.93 -1.50 18.88
C GLY A 35 16.10 0.02 18.72
N ARG A 36 16.79 0.71 19.64
CA ARG A 36 16.88 2.18 19.68
C ARG A 36 17.36 2.77 18.35
N LEU A 37 18.40 2.19 17.75
CA LEU A 37 18.92 2.61 16.45
C LEU A 37 17.82 2.55 15.37
N TRP A 38 17.07 1.46 15.33
CA TRP A 38 16.06 1.23 14.33
C TRP A 38 14.83 2.12 14.51
N PHE A 39 14.42 2.36 15.76
CA PHE A 39 13.35 3.31 16.05
C PHE A 39 13.75 4.75 15.69
N ALA A 40 14.99 5.15 16.00
CA ALA A 40 15.50 6.47 15.60
C ALA A 40 15.55 6.60 14.07
N THR A 41 16.03 5.57 13.36
CA THR A 41 16.04 5.54 11.88
C THR A 41 14.61 5.57 11.31
N ALA A 42 13.69 4.82 11.90
CA ALA A 42 12.29 4.86 11.47
C ALA A 42 11.65 6.24 11.67
N SER A 43 11.93 6.89 12.81
CA SER A 43 11.45 8.25 13.08
C SER A 43 12.04 9.25 12.09
N ALA A 44 13.34 9.18 11.81
CA ALA A 44 13.98 10.03 10.82
C ALA A 44 13.37 9.86 9.41
N LEU A 45 13.14 8.61 8.97
CA LEU A 45 12.45 8.32 7.72
C LEU A 45 11.01 8.86 7.70
N ALA A 46 10.30 8.75 8.82
CA ALA A 46 8.91 9.19 8.91
C ALA A 46 8.77 10.72 8.89
N VAL A 47 9.71 11.45 9.49
CA VAL A 47 9.69 12.91 9.60
C VAL A 47 10.27 13.57 8.34
N ALA A 48 11.47 13.13 7.91
CA ALA A 48 12.19 13.77 6.82
C ALA A 48 11.77 13.26 5.42
N GLY A 49 11.04 12.14 5.34
CA GLY A 49 10.67 11.50 4.09
C GLY A 49 9.19 11.65 3.72
N GLY A 50 8.90 11.48 2.44
CA GLY A 50 7.53 11.46 1.90
C GLY A 50 6.75 10.19 2.27
N PRO A 51 5.58 9.98 1.65
CA PRO A 51 4.70 8.83 1.93
C PRO A 51 5.39 7.47 1.83
N THR A 52 6.28 7.29 0.85
CA THR A 52 7.07 6.05 0.67
C THR A 52 8.02 5.80 1.84
N ALA A 53 8.70 6.82 2.34
CA ALA A 53 9.61 6.68 3.49
C ALA A 53 8.85 6.34 4.77
N ARG A 54 7.66 6.95 4.98
CA ARG A 54 6.77 6.61 6.11
C ARG A 54 6.27 5.17 6.07
N ARG A 55 5.98 4.65 4.88
CA ARG A 55 5.60 3.23 4.71
C ARG A 55 6.78 2.31 4.97
N ALA A 56 7.95 2.66 4.43
CA ALA A 56 9.18 1.91 4.66
C ALA A 56 9.53 1.84 6.14
N ALA A 57 9.44 2.96 6.87
CA ALA A 57 9.63 3.00 8.31
C ALA A 57 8.66 2.06 9.06
N ARG A 58 7.37 2.12 8.73
CA ARG A 58 6.33 1.27 9.36
C ARG A 58 6.58 -0.21 9.10
N ARG A 59 6.89 -0.60 7.85
CA ARG A 59 7.22 -1.99 7.51
C ARG A 59 8.49 -2.46 8.22
N GLY A 60 9.54 -1.63 8.23
CA GLY A 60 10.77 -1.92 8.94
C GLY A 60 10.55 -2.21 10.42
N VAL A 61 9.74 -1.38 11.09
CA VAL A 61 9.36 -1.58 12.50
C VAL A 61 8.51 -2.84 12.70
N GLY A 62 7.53 -3.09 11.83
CA GLY A 62 6.70 -4.30 11.88
C GLY A 62 7.52 -5.58 11.71
N ALA A 63 8.42 -5.61 10.73
CA ALA A 63 9.32 -6.72 10.48
C ALA A 63 10.28 -6.95 11.67
N LEU A 64 10.83 -5.88 12.24
CA LEU A 64 11.68 -5.92 13.43
C LEU A 64 10.92 -6.50 14.63
N ALA A 65 9.69 -6.07 14.86
CA ALA A 65 8.86 -6.56 15.96
C ALA A 65 8.61 -8.07 15.83
N LEU A 66 8.24 -8.53 14.63
CA LEU A 66 8.02 -9.94 14.33
C LEU A 66 9.31 -10.76 14.53
N ALA A 67 10.44 -10.30 13.98
CA ALA A 67 11.72 -10.98 14.13
C ALA A 67 12.18 -11.04 15.60
N SER A 68 11.99 -9.94 16.35
CA SER A 68 12.35 -9.87 17.76
C SER A 68 11.50 -10.81 18.60
N LEU A 69 10.20 -10.86 18.36
CA LEU A 69 9.29 -11.78 19.02
C LEU A 69 9.71 -13.23 18.75
N THR A 70 9.86 -13.62 17.47
CA THR A 70 10.21 -14.97 17.06
C THR A 70 11.58 -15.41 17.59
N ALA A 71 12.60 -14.54 17.52
CA ALA A 71 13.94 -14.83 18.00
C ALA A 71 13.97 -15.02 19.52
N ASN A 72 13.23 -14.22 20.29
CA ASN A 72 13.31 -14.22 21.74
C ASN A 72 12.37 -15.24 22.41
N THR A 73 11.24 -15.59 21.79
CA THR A 73 10.27 -16.53 22.37
C THR A 73 10.47 -17.96 21.86
N VAL A 74 10.59 -18.15 20.55
CA VAL A 74 10.62 -19.50 19.94
C VAL A 74 12.05 -20.00 19.80
N ALA A 75 12.89 -19.25 19.07
CA ALA A 75 14.19 -19.76 18.63
C ALA A 75 15.21 -19.91 19.78
N LYS A 76 15.21 -19.00 20.77
CA LYS A 76 16.10 -19.11 21.93
C LYS A 76 15.75 -20.23 22.89
N TYR A 77 14.47 -20.57 23.03
CA TYR A 77 14.03 -21.69 23.87
C TYR A 77 14.30 -23.04 23.20
N ALA A 78 14.23 -23.09 21.85
CA ALA A 78 14.51 -24.31 21.08
C ALA A 78 16.00 -24.68 21.03
N THR A 79 16.92 -23.71 21.22
CA THR A 79 18.36 -23.92 21.04
C THR A 79 19.15 -23.38 22.23
N ARG A 80 19.63 -24.26 23.11
CA ARG A 80 20.44 -23.88 24.29
C ARG A 80 21.94 -23.78 23.96
N ARG A 81 22.32 -23.05 22.89
CA ARG A 81 23.72 -22.91 22.48
C ARG A 81 24.49 -21.98 23.42
N ARG A 82 25.67 -22.45 23.90
CA ARG A 82 26.59 -21.62 24.69
C ARG A 82 27.23 -20.53 23.83
N ARG A 83 27.51 -19.38 24.45
CA ARG A 83 28.20 -18.27 23.77
C ARG A 83 29.69 -18.53 23.61
N PRO A 84 30.38 -17.81 22.68
CA PRO A 84 31.83 -17.90 22.56
C PRO A 84 32.52 -17.55 23.88
N VAL A 85 33.65 -18.21 24.13
CA VAL A 85 34.52 -17.84 25.26
C VAL A 85 35.25 -16.55 24.88
N VAL A 86 35.15 -15.53 25.72
CA VAL A 86 35.55 -14.15 25.40
C VAL A 86 37.05 -13.93 25.55
N ASP A 87 37.82 -14.94 25.99
CA ASP A 87 39.25 -14.78 26.32
C ASP A 87 40.12 -14.39 25.10
N ALA A 88 39.74 -14.85 23.91
CA ALA A 88 40.39 -14.45 22.67
C ALA A 88 40.08 -13.02 22.20
N VAL A 89 39.10 -12.33 22.80
CA VAL A 89 38.67 -10.99 22.40
C VAL A 89 39.37 -9.92 23.28
N PRO A 90 40.01 -8.89 22.70
CA PRO A 90 40.63 -7.80 23.46
C PRO A 90 39.63 -7.10 24.38
N LEU A 91 40.04 -6.76 25.60
CA LEU A 91 39.20 -6.12 26.63
C LEU A 91 38.46 -4.87 26.14
N VAL A 92 39.11 -4.06 25.30
CA VAL A 92 38.54 -2.83 24.71
C VAL A 92 37.29 -3.11 23.83
N ARG A 93 37.14 -4.33 23.32
CA ARG A 93 36.01 -4.73 22.46
C ARG A 93 34.89 -5.39 23.23
N ARG A 94 35.14 -5.85 24.43
CA ARG A 94 34.15 -6.59 25.24
C ARG A 94 33.01 -5.69 25.70
N LEU A 95 31.80 -6.22 25.72
CA LEU A 95 30.68 -5.50 26.30
C LEU A 95 30.80 -5.50 27.82
N ALA A 96 30.47 -4.40 28.48
CA ALA A 96 30.51 -4.25 29.93
C ALA A 96 29.58 -5.26 30.66
N LYS A 97 28.47 -5.68 30.01
CA LYS A 97 27.56 -6.74 30.50
C LYS A 97 27.37 -7.77 29.38
N ALA A 98 27.85 -8.98 29.58
CA ALA A 98 27.59 -10.09 28.66
C ALA A 98 26.14 -10.56 28.80
N PRO A 99 25.41 -10.80 27.69
CA PRO A 99 24.06 -11.34 27.72
C PRO A 99 24.05 -12.77 28.29
N ARG A 100 23.08 -13.08 29.17
CA ARG A 100 22.94 -14.41 29.81
C ARG A 100 22.11 -15.42 29.02
N SER A 101 21.42 -15.00 27.95
CA SER A 101 20.57 -15.87 27.12
C SER A 101 21.38 -16.71 26.14
N SER A 102 20.76 -17.72 25.49
CA SER A 102 21.34 -18.54 24.41
C SER A 102 22.02 -17.68 23.34
N SER A 103 23.12 -18.18 22.73
CA SER A 103 23.81 -17.45 21.65
C SER A 103 23.05 -17.53 20.33
N PHE A 104 22.29 -18.57 20.09
CA PHE A 104 21.61 -18.81 18.82
C PHE A 104 20.09 -18.59 18.93
N PRO A 105 19.49 -17.93 17.95
CA PRO A 105 20.09 -17.07 16.93
C PRO A 105 20.43 -15.69 17.51
N SER A 106 21.23 -14.88 16.75
CA SER A 106 21.54 -13.51 17.13
C SER A 106 20.33 -12.59 16.98
N GLY A 107 19.72 -12.15 18.09
CA GLY A 107 18.57 -11.26 18.06
C GLY A 107 18.85 -9.88 17.46
N HIS A 108 20.07 -9.31 17.68
CA HIS A 108 20.47 -8.05 17.07
C HIS A 108 20.58 -8.15 15.54
N SER A 109 21.15 -9.27 15.05
CA SER A 109 21.25 -9.53 13.62
C SER A 109 19.88 -9.77 13.00
N ALA A 110 18.98 -10.46 13.71
CA ALA A 110 17.61 -10.64 13.29
C ALA A 110 16.85 -9.30 13.16
N SER A 111 16.94 -8.44 14.18
CA SER A 111 16.32 -7.11 14.15
C SER A 111 16.92 -6.22 13.05
N ALA A 112 18.23 -6.24 12.86
CA ALA A 112 18.91 -5.47 11.83
C ALA A 112 18.49 -5.89 10.43
N ALA A 113 18.53 -7.19 10.14
CA ALA A 113 18.12 -7.73 8.85
C ALA A 113 16.62 -7.54 8.58
N ALA A 114 15.77 -7.73 9.60
CA ALA A 114 14.33 -7.51 9.47
C ALA A 114 14.02 -6.06 9.12
N PHE A 115 14.61 -5.09 9.83
CA PHE A 115 14.38 -3.69 9.58
C PHE A 115 14.86 -3.28 8.18
N ALA A 116 16.10 -3.63 7.82
CA ALA A 116 16.68 -3.29 6.52
C ALA A 116 15.91 -3.92 5.36
N THR A 117 15.55 -5.21 5.46
CA THR A 117 14.76 -5.91 4.44
C THR A 117 13.35 -5.34 4.36
N GLY A 118 12.70 -5.06 5.50
CA GLY A 118 11.38 -4.45 5.54
C GLY A 118 11.35 -3.08 4.86
N VAL A 119 12.37 -2.24 5.09
CA VAL A 119 12.53 -0.96 4.40
C VAL A 119 12.79 -1.16 2.90
N ALA A 120 13.65 -2.12 2.53
CA ALA A 120 14.00 -2.40 1.13
C ALA A 120 12.80 -2.89 0.31
N LEU A 121 11.88 -3.63 0.90
CA LEU A 121 10.64 -4.09 0.28
C LEU A 121 9.71 -2.92 -0.14
N GLU A 122 9.74 -1.80 0.58
CA GLU A 122 8.99 -0.59 0.22
C GLU A 122 9.80 0.35 -0.66
N SER A 123 11.11 0.45 -0.42
CA SER A 123 12.00 1.33 -1.17
C SER A 123 13.42 0.79 -1.21
N SER A 124 13.85 0.36 -2.40
CA SER A 124 15.24 -0.12 -2.61
C SER A 124 16.27 0.97 -2.31
N ARG A 125 15.95 2.25 -2.55
CA ARG A 125 16.83 3.40 -2.26
C ARG A 125 17.11 3.52 -0.77
N TYR A 126 16.06 3.56 0.06
CA TYR A 126 16.23 3.61 1.51
C TYR A 126 16.80 2.31 2.06
N GLY A 127 16.43 1.17 1.48
CA GLY A 127 17.03 -0.13 1.80
C GLY A 127 18.54 -0.15 1.57
N ALA A 128 19.01 0.34 0.43
CA ALA A 128 20.44 0.44 0.10
C ALA A 128 21.21 1.34 1.06
N LEU A 129 20.60 2.43 1.55
CA LEU A 129 21.22 3.30 2.56
C LEU A 129 21.33 2.64 3.95
N ILE A 130 20.36 1.79 4.30
CA ILE A 130 20.28 1.16 5.62
C ILE A 130 21.05 -0.16 5.67
N ALA A 131 21.14 -0.88 4.56
CA ALA A 131 21.80 -2.19 4.48
C ALA A 131 23.26 -2.20 5.02
N PRO A 132 24.12 -1.23 4.73
CA PRO A 132 25.48 -1.18 5.30
C PRO A 132 25.47 -1.07 6.83
N VAL A 133 24.54 -0.26 7.39
CA VAL A 133 24.41 -0.10 8.84
C VAL A 133 23.93 -1.41 9.48
N ALA A 134 22.96 -2.09 8.85
CA ALA A 134 22.48 -3.38 9.31
C ALA A 134 23.57 -4.46 9.26
N ALA A 135 24.35 -4.50 8.20
CA ALA A 135 25.50 -5.40 8.07
C ALA A 135 26.56 -5.11 9.14
N ALA A 136 26.87 -3.83 9.39
CA ALA A 136 27.80 -3.42 10.44
C ALA A 136 27.31 -3.81 11.85
N VAL A 137 26.00 -3.65 12.14
CA VAL A 137 25.41 -4.15 13.40
C VAL A 137 25.54 -5.67 13.50
N ALA A 138 25.22 -6.43 12.44
CA ALA A 138 25.33 -7.88 12.43
C ALA A 138 26.79 -8.33 12.64
N PHE A 139 27.73 -7.74 11.90
CA PHE A 139 29.17 -8.02 12.05
C PHE A 139 29.69 -7.66 13.44
N SER A 140 29.25 -6.55 14.01
CA SER A 140 29.67 -6.12 15.34
C SER A 140 29.43 -7.18 16.42
N ARG A 141 28.43 -8.07 16.24
CA ARG A 141 28.09 -9.14 17.22
C ARG A 141 29.17 -10.23 17.29
N VAL A 142 29.81 -10.52 16.16
CA VAL A 142 31.00 -11.41 16.12
C VAL A 142 32.22 -10.67 16.66
N TYR A 143 32.40 -9.41 16.24
CA TYR A 143 33.53 -8.58 16.60
C TYR A 143 33.66 -8.32 18.12
N VAL A 144 32.54 -8.09 18.81
CA VAL A 144 32.53 -7.92 20.28
C VAL A 144 32.49 -9.26 21.05
N GLY A 145 32.52 -10.40 20.35
CA GLY A 145 32.67 -11.73 20.94
C GLY A 145 31.43 -12.35 21.59
N VAL A 146 30.21 -11.88 21.25
CA VAL A 146 28.98 -12.37 21.89
C VAL A 146 28.22 -13.42 21.10
N HIS A 147 28.56 -13.58 19.81
CA HIS A 147 27.93 -14.54 18.89
C HIS A 147 28.95 -15.16 17.93
N TYR A 148 28.70 -16.40 17.54
CA TYR A 148 29.39 -17.03 16.43
C TYR A 148 28.86 -16.52 15.08
N PRO A 149 29.66 -16.57 13.98
CA PRO A 149 29.19 -16.22 12.65
C PRO A 149 27.89 -16.94 12.24
N GLY A 150 27.74 -18.23 12.57
CA GLY A 150 26.51 -18.99 12.32
C GLY A 150 25.29 -18.47 13.05
N ASP A 151 25.45 -17.93 14.28
CA ASP A 151 24.34 -17.29 15.02
C ASP A 151 23.88 -16.01 14.33
N VAL A 152 24.82 -15.27 13.74
CA VAL A 152 24.57 -14.02 13.01
C VAL A 152 23.86 -14.31 11.70
N LEU A 153 24.36 -15.28 10.92
CA LEU A 153 23.72 -15.68 9.64
C LEU A 153 22.30 -16.21 9.84
N ALA A 154 22.10 -17.06 10.85
CA ALA A 154 20.76 -17.55 11.20
C ALA A 154 19.84 -16.41 11.66
N GLY A 155 20.37 -15.45 12.44
CA GLY A 155 19.63 -14.26 12.83
C GLY A 155 19.22 -13.43 11.61
N CYS A 156 20.16 -13.16 10.69
CA CYS A 156 19.85 -12.43 9.45
C CYS A 156 18.80 -13.14 8.59
N ALA A 157 18.91 -14.46 8.43
CA ALA A 157 17.92 -15.25 7.70
C ALA A 157 16.53 -15.19 8.35
N LEU A 158 16.46 -15.30 9.68
CA LEU A 158 15.21 -15.16 10.43
C LEU A 158 14.61 -13.75 10.26
N GLY A 159 15.45 -12.71 10.30
CA GLY A 159 15.02 -11.33 10.10
C GLY A 159 14.48 -11.08 8.70
N ALA A 160 15.17 -11.55 7.68
CA ALA A 160 14.73 -11.45 6.29
C ALA A 160 13.42 -12.22 6.06
N ALA A 161 13.29 -13.43 6.63
CA ALA A 161 12.07 -14.21 6.58
C ALA A 161 10.89 -13.50 7.27
N ALA A 162 11.13 -12.90 8.45
CA ALA A 162 10.11 -12.10 9.14
C ALA A 162 9.65 -10.90 8.30
N ALA A 163 10.58 -10.21 7.62
CA ALA A 163 10.22 -9.13 6.69
C ALA A 163 9.40 -9.65 5.50
N ALA A 164 9.79 -10.77 4.90
CA ALA A 164 9.04 -11.40 3.81
C ALA A 164 7.63 -11.81 4.25
N VAL A 165 7.48 -12.34 5.46
CA VAL A 165 6.17 -12.70 6.04
C VAL A 165 5.27 -11.47 6.18
N THR A 166 5.79 -10.27 6.44
CA THR A 166 4.97 -9.04 6.46
C THR A 166 4.27 -8.76 5.13
N CYS A 167 4.81 -9.29 4.01
CA CYS A 167 4.19 -9.11 2.69
C CYS A 167 2.84 -9.83 2.56
N TYR A 168 2.58 -10.89 3.35
CA TYR A 168 1.28 -11.57 3.37
C TYR A 168 0.18 -10.69 3.96
N TRP A 169 0.51 -9.93 5.04
CA TRP A 169 -0.47 -9.10 5.73
C TRP A 169 -0.51 -7.67 5.21
N TRP A 170 0.60 -7.23 4.62
CA TRP A 170 0.77 -5.90 4.10
C TRP A 170 1.64 -5.96 2.83
N PRO A 171 1.04 -6.26 1.68
CA PRO A 171 1.76 -6.31 0.42
C PRO A 171 2.52 -5.00 0.16
N PRO A 172 3.77 -5.07 -0.33
CA PRO A 172 4.44 -3.88 -0.83
C PRO A 172 3.56 -3.26 -1.91
N ARG A 173 3.46 -1.93 -1.94
CA ARG A 173 2.90 -1.33 -3.15
C ARG A 173 3.82 -1.70 -4.29
N PRO A 174 3.30 -2.24 -5.39
CA PRO A 174 4.09 -2.29 -6.60
C PRO A 174 4.59 -0.86 -6.82
N ARG A 175 5.84 -0.72 -7.21
CA ARG A 175 6.22 0.51 -7.91
C ARG A 175 5.19 0.66 -9.02
N PRO A 176 4.72 1.87 -9.33
CA PRO A 176 3.92 2.05 -10.52
C PRO A 176 4.73 1.40 -11.65
N VAL A 177 4.40 0.16 -11.95
CA VAL A 177 4.72 -0.44 -13.24
C VAL A 177 3.95 0.47 -14.15
N HIS A 178 4.60 1.08 -15.13
CA HIS A 178 3.95 1.94 -16.12
C HIS A 178 2.59 1.33 -16.41
N PRO A 179 1.50 2.03 -16.09
CA PRO A 179 0.20 1.42 -16.20
C PRO A 179 0.04 0.94 -17.63
N LEU A 180 -0.17 -0.37 -17.79
CA LEU A 180 -0.44 -0.99 -19.09
C LEU A 180 -1.83 -0.58 -19.62
N HIS A 181 -2.30 0.62 -19.20
CA HIS A 181 -3.59 1.16 -19.58
C HIS A 181 -3.59 1.58 -21.04
N THR A 182 -4.71 1.39 -21.71
CA THR A 182 -4.91 1.93 -23.04
C THR A 182 -4.90 3.45 -22.98
N ARG A 183 -3.91 4.07 -23.63
CA ARG A 183 -3.82 5.53 -23.72
C ARG A 183 -5.01 6.07 -24.50
N ALA A 184 -5.49 7.24 -24.06
CA ALA A 184 -6.53 8.00 -24.71
C ALA A 184 -6.02 9.41 -24.97
N GLY A 185 -6.45 10.02 -26.07
CA GLY A 185 -6.34 11.46 -26.25
C GLY A 185 -7.41 12.16 -25.41
N ALA A 186 -7.01 13.19 -24.66
CA ALA A 186 -7.91 14.14 -24.03
C ALA A 186 -7.49 15.56 -24.44
N PRO A 187 -8.39 16.57 -24.40
CA PRO A 187 -8.01 17.93 -24.76
C PRO A 187 -6.94 18.46 -23.78
N PRO A 188 -5.82 19.00 -24.27
CA PRO A 188 -4.90 19.71 -23.38
C PRO A 188 -5.54 21.01 -22.91
N LEU A 189 -5.51 21.26 -21.62
CA LEU A 189 -6.11 22.43 -20.99
C LEU A 189 -5.01 23.28 -20.31
N PRO A 190 -4.32 24.12 -21.06
CA PRO A 190 -3.25 24.96 -20.51
C PRO A 190 -3.77 25.81 -19.35
N ARG A 191 -3.05 25.78 -18.22
CA ARG A 191 -3.39 26.49 -16.99
C ARG A 191 -4.78 26.13 -16.41
N GLY A 192 -5.40 25.02 -16.90
CA GLY A 192 -6.71 24.55 -16.49
C GLY A 192 -7.91 25.23 -17.20
N ARG A 193 -7.72 25.95 -18.29
CA ARG A 193 -8.80 26.60 -19.05
C ARG A 193 -9.81 25.57 -19.55
N GLY A 194 -11.09 25.73 -19.15
CA GLY A 194 -12.15 24.79 -19.50
C GLY A 194 -12.30 23.61 -18.52
N LEU A 195 -11.50 23.55 -17.47
CA LEU A 195 -11.64 22.57 -16.40
C LEU A 195 -12.56 23.13 -15.29
N VAL A 196 -13.62 22.39 -14.96
CA VAL A 196 -14.53 22.70 -13.83
C VAL A 196 -14.29 21.66 -12.74
N VAL A 197 -13.74 22.09 -11.59
CA VAL A 197 -13.34 21.18 -10.50
C VAL A 197 -14.27 21.32 -9.30
N VAL A 198 -14.96 20.24 -8.93
CA VAL A 198 -15.68 20.14 -7.67
C VAL A 198 -14.72 19.68 -6.56
N VAL A 199 -14.56 20.51 -5.53
CA VAL A 199 -13.65 20.25 -4.41
C VAL A 199 -14.46 19.96 -3.15
N ASN A 200 -14.35 18.76 -2.63
CA ASN A 200 -14.88 18.41 -1.32
C ASN A 200 -13.99 19.00 -0.22
N SER A 201 -14.42 20.07 0.40
CA SER A 201 -13.65 20.79 1.43
C SER A 201 -13.34 19.98 2.70
N ARG A 202 -14.01 18.84 2.89
CA ARG A 202 -13.70 17.87 3.95
C ARG A 202 -12.49 16.97 3.60
N ALA A 203 -12.14 16.90 2.31
CA ALA A 203 -11.00 16.16 1.83
C ALA A 203 -9.70 16.87 2.25
N GLY A 204 -8.80 16.12 2.92
CA GLY A 204 -7.49 16.65 3.32
C GLY A 204 -7.44 17.46 4.61
N LYS A 205 -8.54 17.60 5.37
CA LYS A 205 -8.49 18.21 6.70
C LYS A 205 -7.70 17.32 7.67
N GLY A 206 -6.54 17.77 8.13
CA GLY A 206 -5.80 17.11 9.21
C GLY A 206 -4.29 17.07 9.11
N VAL A 207 -3.67 17.62 8.08
CA VAL A 207 -2.20 17.72 8.03
C VAL A 207 -1.81 19.19 8.28
N PRO A 208 -1.28 19.53 9.48
CA PRO A 208 -0.81 20.87 9.76
C PRO A 208 0.24 21.32 8.73
N GLY A 209 0.08 22.54 8.20
CA GLY A 209 1.03 23.13 7.23
C GLY A 209 0.77 22.80 5.76
N ARG A 210 -0.34 22.15 5.41
CA ARG A 210 -0.76 21.93 4.02
C ARG A 210 -1.78 22.99 3.60
N LEU A 211 -1.61 23.56 2.40
CA LEU A 211 -2.59 24.47 1.80
C LEU A 211 -3.97 23.78 1.66
N PRO A 212 -5.08 24.51 1.82
CA PRO A 212 -6.40 24.01 1.45
C PRO A 212 -6.42 23.52 0.00
N ALA A 213 -7.16 22.44 -0.29
CA ALA A 213 -7.16 21.81 -1.61
C ALA A 213 -7.54 22.80 -2.74
N ALA A 214 -8.55 23.61 -2.52
CA ALA A 214 -8.99 24.60 -3.50
C ALA A 214 -7.91 25.67 -3.78
N GLU A 215 -7.21 26.12 -2.75
CA GLU A 215 -6.14 27.10 -2.88
C GLU A 215 -4.92 26.50 -3.62
N HIS A 216 -4.58 25.27 -3.31
CA HIS A 216 -3.52 24.54 -4.01
C HIS A 216 -3.87 24.35 -5.50
N LEU A 217 -5.11 24.00 -5.82
CA LEU A 217 -5.57 23.89 -7.20
C LEU A 217 -5.52 25.22 -7.97
N ARG A 218 -5.92 26.34 -7.34
CA ARG A 218 -5.81 27.67 -7.95
C ARG A 218 -4.37 28.08 -8.28
N LEU A 219 -3.40 27.61 -7.49
CA LEU A 219 -1.98 27.83 -7.78
C LEU A 219 -1.47 26.98 -8.94
N LEU A 220 -1.91 25.73 -9.04
CA LEU A 220 -1.47 24.82 -10.11
C LEU A 220 -2.18 25.12 -11.43
N LEU A 221 -3.48 25.39 -11.39
CA LEU A 221 -4.35 25.56 -12.57
C LEU A 221 -5.18 26.85 -12.40
N PRO A 222 -4.57 28.04 -12.59
CA PRO A 222 -5.20 29.32 -12.22
C PRO A 222 -6.39 29.72 -13.11
N GLU A 223 -6.58 29.07 -14.26
CA GLU A 223 -7.71 29.32 -15.16
C GLU A 223 -8.83 28.28 -15.04
N ALA A 224 -8.70 27.32 -14.09
CA ALA A 224 -9.75 26.36 -13.79
C ALA A 224 -10.88 27.00 -12.93
N GLU A 225 -12.12 26.61 -13.21
CA GLU A 225 -13.27 26.98 -12.38
C GLU A 225 -13.33 26.05 -11.18
N ILE A 226 -13.15 26.57 -9.95
CA ILE A 226 -13.14 25.79 -8.71
C ILE A 226 -14.45 26.00 -7.96
N VAL A 227 -15.21 24.91 -7.81
CA VAL A 227 -16.47 24.85 -7.07
C VAL A 227 -16.24 24.10 -5.76
N GLU A 228 -16.42 24.76 -4.62
CA GLU A 228 -16.17 24.14 -3.31
C GLU A 228 -17.48 23.63 -2.70
N LEU A 229 -17.54 22.33 -2.39
CA LEU A 229 -18.64 21.71 -1.65
C LEU A 229 -18.61 22.20 -0.20
N ARG A 230 -19.61 22.95 0.23
CA ARG A 230 -19.76 23.49 1.59
C ARG A 230 -20.60 22.55 2.47
N ALA A 231 -20.63 22.82 3.75
CA ALA A 231 -21.49 22.09 4.66
C ALA A 231 -22.97 22.44 4.37
N GLY A 232 -23.76 21.41 4.02
CA GLY A 232 -25.17 21.55 3.66
C GLY A 232 -25.46 21.49 2.17
N ASP A 233 -24.44 21.61 1.30
CA ASP A 233 -24.62 21.45 -0.14
C ASP A 233 -24.83 19.97 -0.49
N ASP A 234 -25.66 19.71 -1.52
CA ASP A 234 -25.83 18.41 -2.12
C ASP A 234 -24.72 18.17 -3.16
N LEU A 235 -23.93 17.12 -2.94
CA LEU A 235 -22.88 16.73 -3.88
C LEU A 235 -23.43 16.37 -5.26
N ALA A 236 -24.61 15.74 -5.32
CA ALA A 236 -25.22 15.31 -6.57
C ALA A 236 -25.59 16.52 -7.44
N GLU A 237 -26.25 17.50 -6.86
CA GLU A 237 -26.62 18.76 -7.55
C GLU A 237 -25.40 19.52 -8.04
N LEU A 238 -24.38 19.70 -7.17
CA LEU A 238 -23.14 20.37 -7.55
C LEU A 238 -22.39 19.69 -8.68
N LEU A 239 -22.36 18.35 -8.69
CA LEU A 239 -21.75 17.61 -9.79
C LEU A 239 -22.53 17.75 -11.09
N ASP A 240 -23.87 17.76 -11.02
CA ASP A 240 -24.73 17.94 -12.21
C ASP A 240 -24.59 19.37 -12.80
N GLU A 241 -24.48 20.38 -11.95
CA GLU A 241 -24.15 21.75 -12.36
C GLU A 241 -22.74 21.82 -13.00
N ALA A 242 -21.75 21.21 -12.37
CA ALA A 242 -20.38 21.19 -12.88
C ALA A 242 -20.26 20.45 -14.23
N VAL A 243 -20.99 19.35 -14.43
CA VAL A 243 -21.09 18.64 -15.71
C VAL A 243 -21.72 19.54 -16.79
N SER A 244 -22.84 20.20 -16.46
CA SER A 244 -23.49 21.14 -17.39
C SER A 244 -22.53 22.29 -17.76
N ARG A 245 -21.85 22.86 -16.78
CA ARG A 245 -20.88 23.94 -16.98
C ARG A 245 -19.69 23.51 -17.81
N ALA A 246 -19.11 22.34 -17.54
CA ALA A 246 -18.02 21.76 -18.34
C ALA A 246 -18.47 21.51 -19.77
N GLY A 247 -19.69 21.02 -20.00
CA GLY A 247 -20.27 20.84 -21.33
C GLY A 247 -20.39 22.17 -22.09
N GLN A 248 -20.86 23.24 -21.46
CA GLN A 248 -20.95 24.59 -22.06
C GLN A 248 -19.58 25.14 -22.47
N LEU A 249 -18.54 24.81 -21.73
CA LEU A 249 -17.16 25.22 -22.02
C LEU A 249 -16.47 24.30 -23.06
N ALA A 250 -17.16 23.27 -23.57
CA ALA A 250 -16.53 22.15 -24.32
C ALA A 250 -15.29 21.63 -23.59
N GLY A 251 -15.36 21.60 -22.28
CA GLY A 251 -14.25 21.35 -21.35
C GLY A 251 -14.34 19.98 -20.66
N VAL A 252 -13.87 19.92 -19.44
CA VAL A 252 -13.62 18.71 -18.69
C VAL A 252 -14.14 18.82 -17.25
N LEU A 253 -14.65 17.73 -16.71
CA LEU A 253 -15.00 17.64 -15.29
C LEU A 253 -13.77 17.30 -14.45
N GLY A 254 -13.53 18.07 -13.38
CA GLY A 254 -12.54 17.79 -12.36
C GLY A 254 -13.21 17.43 -11.04
N VAL A 255 -12.55 16.59 -10.24
CA VAL A 255 -13.01 16.27 -8.88
C VAL A 255 -11.84 16.15 -7.91
N CYS A 256 -11.95 16.80 -6.77
CA CYS A 256 -11.03 16.66 -5.65
C CYS A 256 -11.78 16.13 -4.43
N GLY A 257 -11.51 14.86 -4.08
CA GLY A 257 -12.24 14.22 -2.98
C GLY A 257 -11.71 12.83 -2.66
N GLY A 258 -12.46 12.10 -1.83
CA GLY A 258 -12.25 10.68 -1.57
C GLY A 258 -12.92 9.79 -2.61
N ASP A 259 -12.74 8.46 -2.49
CA ASP A 259 -13.21 7.47 -3.47
C ASP A 259 -14.71 7.57 -3.77
N GLY A 260 -15.58 7.85 -2.79
CA GLY A 260 -17.03 8.05 -3.02
C GLY A 260 -17.33 9.28 -3.87
N THR A 261 -16.65 10.43 -3.60
CA THR A 261 -16.81 11.65 -4.41
C THR A 261 -16.32 11.43 -5.86
N VAL A 262 -15.20 10.70 -6.00
CA VAL A 262 -14.63 10.35 -7.32
C VAL A 262 -15.59 9.43 -8.07
N ASN A 263 -16.20 8.45 -7.39
CA ASN A 263 -17.16 7.55 -8.01
C ASN A 263 -18.40 8.30 -8.54
N ALA A 264 -18.98 9.18 -7.72
CA ALA A 264 -20.15 9.99 -8.11
C ALA A 264 -19.86 10.90 -9.31
N ALA A 265 -18.66 11.49 -9.38
CA ALA A 265 -18.21 12.29 -10.52
C ALA A 265 -17.98 11.43 -11.78
N SER A 266 -17.43 10.23 -11.61
CA SER A 266 -17.12 9.30 -12.71
C SER A 266 -18.35 8.85 -13.46
N GLU A 267 -19.41 8.52 -12.74
CA GLU A 267 -20.69 8.10 -13.33
C GLU A 267 -21.28 9.22 -14.19
N ARG A 268 -21.26 10.45 -13.68
CA ARG A 268 -21.79 11.62 -14.39
C ARG A 268 -20.94 11.98 -15.61
N ALA A 269 -19.62 11.99 -15.46
CA ALA A 269 -18.68 12.23 -16.55
C ALA A 269 -18.88 11.19 -17.67
N ALA A 270 -18.99 9.91 -17.33
CA ALA A 270 -19.22 8.85 -18.31
C ALA A 270 -20.57 8.98 -19.04
N ARG A 271 -21.64 9.36 -18.35
CA ARG A 271 -22.95 9.62 -18.95
C ARG A 271 -22.95 10.82 -19.90
N ALA A 272 -22.20 11.86 -19.53
CA ALA A 272 -22.08 13.08 -20.32
C ALA A 272 -21.00 12.99 -21.42
N GLY A 273 -20.23 11.89 -21.50
CA GLY A 273 -19.14 11.76 -22.45
C GLY A 273 -17.95 12.70 -22.20
N LEU A 274 -17.84 13.22 -20.97
CA LEU A 274 -16.76 14.11 -20.56
C LEU A 274 -15.55 13.32 -20.05
N ALA A 275 -14.35 13.83 -20.28
CA ALA A 275 -13.16 13.35 -19.61
C ALA A 275 -13.16 13.80 -18.12
N LEU A 276 -12.47 13.04 -17.27
CA LEU A 276 -12.42 13.28 -15.82
C LEU A 276 -10.99 13.54 -15.35
N ALA A 277 -10.78 14.63 -14.64
CA ALA A 277 -9.53 14.92 -13.92
C ALA A 277 -9.71 14.63 -12.42
N VAL A 278 -8.95 13.68 -11.87
CA VAL A 278 -9.07 13.24 -10.48
C VAL A 278 -7.91 13.76 -9.65
N PHE A 279 -8.21 14.59 -8.64
CA PHE A 279 -7.25 15.10 -7.68
C PHE A 279 -7.38 14.34 -6.34
N PRO A 280 -6.32 13.68 -5.85
CA PRO A 280 -6.38 12.77 -4.70
C PRO A 280 -6.55 13.53 -3.37
N GLY A 281 -7.79 13.89 -3.01
CA GLY A 281 -8.14 14.65 -1.80
C GLY A 281 -8.55 13.79 -0.60
N GLY A 282 -8.80 12.49 -0.77
CA GLY A 282 -9.25 11.58 0.28
C GLY A 282 -8.13 10.93 1.09
N THR A 283 -8.53 10.05 2.02
CA THR A 283 -7.60 9.32 2.88
C THR A 283 -6.92 8.15 2.15
N PHE A 284 -7.64 7.44 1.29
CA PHE A 284 -7.16 6.25 0.61
C PHE A 284 -6.80 6.50 -0.85
N ASN A 285 -7.67 7.17 -1.61
CA ASN A 285 -7.49 7.52 -3.01
C ASN A 285 -7.12 6.31 -3.89
N HIS A 286 -7.81 5.18 -3.68
CA HIS A 286 -7.48 3.91 -4.35
C HIS A 286 -7.51 4.06 -5.86
N PHE A 287 -8.58 4.65 -6.40
CA PHE A 287 -8.72 4.85 -7.84
C PHE A 287 -7.63 5.77 -8.42
N ALA A 288 -7.37 6.91 -7.78
CA ALA A 288 -6.36 7.84 -8.26
C ALA A 288 -4.96 7.19 -8.30
N LEU A 289 -4.62 6.41 -7.26
CA LEU A 289 -3.34 5.67 -7.22
C LEU A 289 -3.25 4.60 -8.31
N ASP A 290 -4.34 3.89 -8.58
CA ASP A 290 -4.41 2.89 -9.65
C ASP A 290 -4.33 3.55 -11.03
N ALA A 291 -4.85 4.76 -11.19
CA ALA A 291 -4.72 5.59 -12.39
C ALA A 291 -3.35 6.28 -12.53
N GLY A 292 -2.39 6.02 -11.63
CA GLY A 292 -1.05 6.60 -11.69
C GLY A 292 -0.93 8.01 -11.10
N VAL A 293 -1.97 8.50 -10.43
CA VAL A 293 -2.03 9.83 -9.81
C VAL A 293 -1.77 9.72 -8.31
N ALA A 294 -0.65 10.23 -7.83
CA ALA A 294 -0.29 10.22 -6.41
C ALA A 294 -0.41 11.60 -5.74
N ALA A 295 -0.34 12.68 -6.52
CA ALA A 295 -0.36 14.07 -6.07
C ALA A 295 -1.21 14.94 -7.02
N PHE A 296 -1.53 16.15 -6.59
CA PHE A 296 -2.29 17.13 -7.42
C PHE A 296 -1.50 17.53 -8.67
N GLU A 297 -0.20 17.63 -8.53
CA GLU A 297 0.75 17.97 -9.56
C GLU A 297 0.72 16.97 -10.73
N ASP A 298 0.49 15.68 -10.44
CA ASP A 298 0.39 14.62 -11.46
C ASP A 298 -0.84 14.87 -12.36
N THR A 299 -1.99 15.17 -11.75
CA THR A 299 -3.21 15.47 -12.49
C THR A 299 -3.10 16.79 -13.25
N ALA A 300 -2.53 17.83 -12.61
CA ALA A 300 -2.35 19.13 -13.25
C ALA A 300 -1.46 18.99 -14.50
N TYR A 301 -0.36 18.27 -14.40
CA TYR A 301 0.50 17.97 -15.53
C TYR A 301 -0.25 17.25 -16.66
N ALA A 302 -0.99 16.18 -16.30
CA ALA A 302 -1.75 15.40 -17.30
C ALA A 302 -2.82 16.26 -18.01
N VAL A 303 -3.49 17.13 -17.26
CA VAL A 303 -4.50 18.08 -17.78
C VAL A 303 -3.87 19.07 -18.75
N GLU A 304 -2.73 19.67 -18.41
CA GLU A 304 -2.06 20.64 -19.28
C GLU A 304 -1.54 20.02 -20.58
N HIS A 305 -1.13 18.73 -20.53
CA HIS A 305 -0.55 18.02 -21.70
C HIS A 305 -1.55 17.14 -22.46
N GLY A 306 -2.79 17.00 -21.97
CA GLY A 306 -3.80 16.15 -22.60
C GLY A 306 -3.51 14.65 -22.46
N GLU A 307 -2.74 14.25 -21.43
CA GLU A 307 -2.40 12.86 -21.19
C GLU A 307 -3.51 12.15 -20.44
N ALA A 308 -4.05 11.07 -21.01
CA ALA A 308 -5.17 10.36 -20.44
C ALA A 308 -5.12 8.85 -20.70
N ILE A 309 -5.94 8.10 -19.96
CA ILE A 309 -6.17 6.67 -20.09
C ILE A 309 -7.65 6.38 -20.26
N ARG A 310 -7.97 5.21 -20.85
CA ARG A 310 -9.34 4.67 -20.83
C ARG A 310 -9.51 3.77 -19.61
N VAL A 311 -10.69 3.89 -18.99
CA VAL A 311 -11.02 3.18 -17.77
C VAL A 311 -12.39 2.52 -17.93
N ASP A 312 -12.50 1.29 -17.46
CA ASP A 312 -13.77 0.58 -17.37
C ASP A 312 -14.58 1.07 -16.18
N LEU A 313 -15.89 1.01 -16.31
CA LEU A 313 -16.84 1.28 -15.25
C LEU A 313 -17.67 0.02 -15.00
N ALA A 314 -17.81 -0.39 -13.75
CA ALA A 314 -18.75 -1.43 -13.40
C ALA A 314 -20.13 -0.80 -13.14
N ARG A 315 -21.18 -1.32 -13.80
CA ARG A 315 -22.56 -0.85 -13.67
C ARG A 315 -23.41 -1.93 -13.01
N VAL A 316 -24.35 -1.48 -12.20
CA VAL A 316 -25.32 -2.34 -11.53
C VAL A 316 -26.71 -2.01 -12.05
N ARG A 317 -27.42 -3.05 -12.51
CA ARG A 317 -28.81 -2.97 -12.98
C ARG A 317 -29.74 -3.73 -12.05
N ASP A 318 -30.97 -3.26 -11.96
CA ASP A 318 -32.04 -4.00 -11.31
C ASP A 318 -32.53 -5.18 -12.16
N GLY A 319 -33.50 -5.98 -11.64
CA GLY A 319 -34.11 -7.08 -12.36
C GLY A 319 -34.93 -6.66 -13.61
N ALA A 320 -35.30 -5.37 -13.71
CA ALA A 320 -35.97 -4.78 -14.85
C ALA A 320 -34.99 -4.26 -15.92
N GLY A 321 -33.69 -4.25 -15.65
CA GLY A 321 -32.66 -3.81 -16.57
C GLY A 321 -32.30 -2.31 -16.46
N ASN A 322 -32.82 -1.59 -15.45
CA ASN A 322 -32.50 -0.19 -15.25
C ASN A 322 -31.17 -0.06 -14.52
N ASP A 323 -30.31 0.86 -14.97
CA ASP A 323 -29.07 1.20 -14.25
C ASP A 323 -29.40 1.86 -12.90
N ILE A 324 -28.94 1.27 -11.80
CA ILE A 324 -29.18 1.77 -10.43
C ILE A 324 -28.02 2.65 -10.00
N PHE A 325 -26.79 2.15 -10.13
CA PHE A 325 -25.54 2.87 -9.81
C PHE A 325 -24.36 2.25 -10.56
N ALA A 326 -23.23 2.93 -10.50
CA ALA A 326 -21.95 2.44 -11.00
C ALA A 326 -20.89 2.49 -9.91
N PHE A 327 -19.82 1.72 -10.06
CA PHE A 327 -18.67 1.78 -9.17
C PHE A 327 -17.34 1.68 -9.93
N LEU A 328 -16.37 2.41 -9.42
CA LEU A 328 -15.01 2.44 -9.97
C LEU A 328 -14.10 1.39 -9.35
N ASN A 329 -14.28 1.11 -8.07
CA ASN A 329 -13.39 0.24 -7.33
C ASN A 329 -14.02 -1.10 -7.02
N THR A 330 -14.93 -1.15 -6.04
CA THR A 330 -15.41 -2.41 -5.47
C THR A 330 -16.88 -2.39 -5.12
N PHE A 331 -17.48 -3.56 -5.21
CA PHE A 331 -18.83 -3.89 -4.72
C PHE A 331 -18.71 -5.07 -3.76
N SER A 332 -19.52 -5.10 -2.71
CA SER A 332 -19.53 -6.23 -1.77
C SER A 332 -20.87 -6.45 -1.08
N ILE A 333 -21.14 -7.72 -0.76
CA ILE A 333 -22.29 -8.19 0.04
C ILE A 333 -21.75 -9.06 1.18
N GLY A 334 -22.43 -9.03 2.33
CA GLY A 334 -22.13 -9.87 3.48
C GLY A 334 -21.20 -9.20 4.49
N LEU A 335 -20.20 -9.91 4.96
CA LEU A 335 -19.34 -9.50 6.08
C LEU A 335 -18.56 -8.20 5.89
N TYR A 336 -18.30 -7.80 4.66
CA TYR A 336 -17.37 -6.70 4.39
C TYR A 336 -17.88 -5.33 4.86
N PRO A 337 -19.14 -4.94 4.60
CA PRO A 337 -19.70 -3.70 5.12
C PRO A 337 -19.66 -3.62 6.67
N ASP A 338 -20.02 -4.71 7.32
CA ASP A 338 -20.02 -4.78 8.80
C ASP A 338 -18.59 -4.72 9.37
N LEU A 339 -17.65 -5.40 8.72
CA LEU A 339 -16.24 -5.35 9.07
C LEU A 339 -15.68 -3.92 8.97
N VAL A 340 -15.99 -3.22 7.89
CA VAL A 340 -15.52 -1.84 7.67
C VAL A 340 -16.15 -0.92 8.71
N ARG A 341 -17.46 -0.97 8.91
CA ARG A 341 -18.18 -0.16 9.90
C ARG A 341 -17.63 -0.36 11.31
N MET A 342 -17.52 -1.60 11.77
CA MET A 342 -17.03 -1.93 13.10
C MET A 342 -15.58 -1.52 13.31
N ARG A 343 -14.73 -1.69 12.28
CA ARG A 343 -13.36 -1.20 12.33
C ARG A 343 -13.32 0.31 12.51
N GLU A 344 -14.11 1.07 11.77
CA GLU A 344 -14.17 2.54 11.85
C GLU A 344 -14.64 3.04 13.20
N GLU A 345 -15.66 2.39 13.79
CA GLU A 345 -16.14 2.70 15.13
C GLU A 345 -15.06 2.50 16.21
N MET A 346 -14.21 1.49 16.06
CA MET A 346 -13.15 1.17 17.02
C MET A 346 -11.80 1.86 16.71
N GLU A 347 -11.57 2.26 15.46
CA GLU A 347 -10.28 2.79 15.01
C GLU A 347 -9.83 4.01 15.79
N GLY A 348 -10.76 4.91 16.15
CA GLY A 348 -10.48 6.11 16.95
C GLY A 348 -10.04 5.83 18.39
N ARG A 349 -10.36 4.65 18.96
CA ARG A 349 -10.05 4.28 20.35
C ARG A 349 -8.80 3.42 20.48
N ILE A 350 -8.61 2.46 19.61
CA ILE A 350 -7.56 1.43 19.74
C ILE A 350 -6.59 1.36 18.56
N GLY A 351 -6.77 2.24 17.56
CA GLY A 351 -5.97 2.28 16.35
C GLY A 351 -6.42 1.26 15.29
N LYS A 352 -6.02 1.49 14.05
CA LYS A 352 -6.52 0.79 12.84
C LYS A 352 -6.35 -0.72 12.87
N TRP A 353 -5.18 -1.22 13.27
CA TRP A 353 -4.86 -2.65 13.20
C TRP A 353 -5.52 -3.48 14.30
N PRO A 354 -5.50 -3.07 15.59
CA PRO A 354 -6.26 -3.75 16.64
C PRO A 354 -7.76 -3.72 16.36
N ALA A 355 -8.29 -2.58 15.86
CA ALA A 355 -9.68 -2.45 15.46
C ALA A 355 -10.05 -3.43 14.34
N ALA A 356 -9.24 -3.53 13.29
CA ALA A 356 -9.46 -4.47 12.20
C ALA A 356 -9.41 -5.94 12.66
N ALA A 357 -8.46 -6.30 13.53
CA ALA A 357 -8.35 -7.65 14.07
C ALA A 357 -9.55 -8.02 14.95
N LEU A 358 -9.98 -7.13 15.84
CA LEU A 358 -11.14 -7.35 16.69
C LEU A 358 -12.45 -7.37 15.91
N ALA A 359 -12.61 -6.48 14.92
CA ALA A 359 -13.76 -6.47 14.03
C ALA A 359 -13.84 -7.78 13.24
N LEU A 360 -12.73 -8.26 12.67
CA LEU A 360 -12.68 -9.52 11.96
C LEU A 360 -13.05 -10.71 12.87
N LEU A 361 -12.51 -10.77 14.08
CA LEU A 361 -12.82 -11.83 15.06
C LEU A 361 -14.29 -11.78 15.47
N HIS A 362 -14.85 -10.61 15.69
CA HIS A 362 -16.24 -10.43 16.06
C HIS A 362 -17.16 -10.83 14.92
N VAL A 363 -16.93 -10.28 13.73
CA VAL A 363 -17.73 -10.54 12.53
C VAL A 363 -17.67 -12.02 12.14
N LEU A 364 -16.52 -12.67 12.19
CA LEU A 364 -16.41 -14.12 11.96
C LEU A 364 -17.17 -14.97 13.00
N ARG A 365 -17.41 -14.46 14.21
CA ARG A 365 -18.18 -15.19 15.23
C ARG A 365 -19.68 -14.99 15.12
N THR A 366 -20.14 -13.80 14.76
CA THR A 366 -21.53 -13.37 14.83
C THR A 366 -22.24 -13.36 13.50
N ALA A 367 -21.52 -13.33 12.39
CA ALA A 367 -22.13 -13.21 11.09
C ALA A 367 -22.89 -14.46 10.67
N GLU A 368 -24.04 -14.24 10.08
CA GLU A 368 -24.83 -15.24 9.42
C GLU A 368 -24.49 -15.27 7.92
N PRO A 369 -24.52 -16.46 7.28
CA PRO A 369 -24.33 -16.56 5.85
C PRO A 369 -25.49 -15.89 5.10
N VAL A 370 -25.15 -15.18 4.05
CA VAL A 370 -26.14 -14.66 3.11
C VAL A 370 -26.53 -15.77 2.13
N GLN A 371 -27.82 -16.06 2.08
CA GLN A 371 -28.39 -16.98 1.07
C GLN A 371 -28.73 -16.16 -0.17
N LEU A 372 -28.19 -16.53 -1.32
CA LEU A 372 -28.44 -15.85 -2.59
C LEU A 372 -28.24 -16.81 -3.77
N TRP A 373 -28.66 -16.38 -4.94
CA TRP A 373 -28.42 -17.10 -6.19
C TRP A 373 -27.38 -16.35 -7.01
N ILE A 374 -26.38 -17.06 -7.48
CA ILE A 374 -25.36 -16.55 -8.41
C ILE A 374 -25.55 -17.28 -9.73
N ASP A 375 -25.88 -16.55 -10.79
CA ASP A 375 -26.12 -17.09 -12.13
C ASP A 375 -27.05 -18.32 -12.12
N GLY A 376 -28.16 -18.24 -11.33
CA GLY A 376 -29.16 -19.27 -11.19
C GLY A 376 -28.77 -20.44 -10.27
N ARG A 377 -27.66 -20.40 -9.56
CA ARG A 377 -27.22 -21.43 -8.60
C ARG A 377 -27.34 -20.92 -7.18
N PRO A 378 -28.01 -21.66 -6.27
CA PRO A 378 -28.09 -21.27 -4.87
C PRO A 378 -26.73 -21.37 -4.20
N ARG A 379 -26.40 -20.39 -3.39
CA ARG A 379 -25.14 -20.31 -2.62
C ARG A 379 -25.39 -19.70 -1.24
N ALA A 380 -24.72 -20.23 -0.24
CA ALA A 380 -24.62 -19.59 1.07
C ALA A 380 -23.21 -19.01 1.23
N LEU A 381 -23.09 -17.71 1.31
CA LEU A 381 -21.82 -17.00 1.33
C LEU A 381 -21.67 -16.15 2.57
N TRP A 382 -20.48 -16.07 3.09
CA TRP A 382 -20.13 -15.03 4.06
C TRP A 382 -19.69 -13.73 3.41
N LEU A 383 -19.14 -13.80 2.22
CA LEU A 383 -18.66 -12.65 1.48
C LEU A 383 -18.82 -12.89 -0.01
N LEU A 384 -19.36 -11.91 -0.70
CA LEU A 384 -19.20 -11.70 -2.12
C LEU A 384 -18.50 -10.34 -2.30
N PHE A 385 -17.41 -10.34 -3.04
CA PHE A 385 -16.66 -9.17 -3.47
C PHE A 385 -16.63 -9.17 -4.99
N ALA A 386 -16.90 -8.03 -5.60
CA ALA A 386 -16.74 -7.82 -7.03
C ALA A 386 -15.88 -6.57 -7.26
N GLY A 387 -14.67 -6.75 -7.76
CA GLY A 387 -13.76 -5.68 -8.13
C GLY A 387 -13.95 -5.26 -9.57
N ASN A 388 -13.88 -3.95 -9.83
CA ASN A 388 -13.90 -3.40 -11.18
C ASN A 388 -12.51 -3.54 -11.84
N GLY A 389 -12.16 -4.73 -12.30
CA GLY A 389 -10.85 -5.13 -12.78
C GLY A 389 -10.09 -6.00 -11.77
N HIS A 390 -8.99 -6.61 -12.20
CA HIS A 390 -8.23 -7.56 -11.40
C HIS A 390 -7.47 -6.89 -10.25
N TYR A 391 -7.82 -7.25 -9.04
CA TYR A 391 -7.16 -6.79 -7.83
C TYR A 391 -5.99 -7.67 -7.39
N GLN A 392 -4.90 -7.04 -7.01
CA GLN A 392 -3.72 -7.68 -6.44
C GLN A 392 -3.45 -7.19 -5.01
N PRO A 393 -2.91 -8.05 -4.12
CA PRO A 393 -2.74 -9.50 -4.29
C PRO A 393 -4.06 -10.25 -4.29
N ASP A 394 -4.04 -11.47 -4.82
CA ASP A 394 -5.17 -12.39 -4.64
C ASP A 394 -5.39 -12.65 -3.14
N GLY A 395 -6.64 -12.69 -2.69
CA GLY A 395 -7.02 -12.94 -1.30
C GLY A 395 -8.10 -12.00 -0.79
N LEU A 396 -8.26 -11.94 0.56
CA LEU A 396 -9.32 -11.14 1.21
C LEU A 396 -8.97 -9.66 1.40
N ALA A 397 -7.73 -9.25 1.13
CA ALA A 397 -7.28 -7.88 1.30
C ALA A 397 -6.63 -7.33 0.02
N PRO A 398 -7.39 -7.26 -1.08
CA PRO A 398 -6.89 -6.67 -2.33
C PRO A 398 -6.56 -5.18 -2.12
N SER A 399 -5.52 -4.68 -2.75
CA SER A 399 -5.04 -3.33 -2.47
C SER A 399 -4.87 -2.42 -3.69
N HIS A 400 -4.72 -2.98 -4.88
CA HIS A 400 -4.47 -2.20 -6.11
C HIS A 400 -4.79 -3.01 -7.36
N ARG A 401 -4.96 -2.32 -8.47
CA ARG A 401 -5.17 -2.91 -9.81
C ARG A 401 -4.03 -2.49 -10.74
N PRO A 402 -3.37 -3.44 -11.40
CA PRO A 402 -2.34 -3.11 -12.40
C PRO A 402 -2.94 -2.54 -13.68
N ARG A 403 -4.22 -2.83 -13.96
CA ARG A 403 -4.95 -2.33 -15.13
C ARG A 403 -6.37 -1.92 -14.76
N LEU A 404 -6.89 -0.89 -15.45
CA LEU A 404 -8.25 -0.35 -15.27
C LEU A 404 -9.14 -0.58 -16.51
N ASP A 405 -8.64 -1.29 -17.53
CA ASP A 405 -9.26 -1.45 -18.86
C ASP A 405 -9.28 -2.92 -19.34
N GLU A 406 -9.41 -3.88 -18.39
CA GLU A 406 -9.38 -5.33 -18.70
C GLU A 406 -10.70 -5.91 -19.19
N GLY A 407 -11.82 -5.20 -19.04
CA GLY A 407 -13.14 -5.65 -19.43
C GLY A 407 -13.73 -6.76 -18.56
N LEU A 408 -13.14 -7.06 -17.39
CA LEU A 408 -13.55 -8.14 -16.50
C LEU A 408 -13.76 -7.65 -15.06
N LEU A 409 -14.73 -8.25 -14.38
CA LEU A 409 -14.93 -8.16 -12.94
C LEU A 409 -14.08 -9.23 -12.24
N ASP A 410 -13.48 -8.91 -11.12
CA ASP A 410 -12.80 -9.84 -10.20
C ASP A 410 -13.79 -10.24 -9.10
N VAL A 411 -14.49 -11.36 -9.30
CA VAL A 411 -15.49 -11.85 -8.34
C VAL A 411 -14.83 -12.83 -7.38
N ARG A 412 -14.91 -12.52 -6.08
CA ARG A 412 -14.38 -13.35 -5.02
C ARG A 412 -15.48 -13.70 -4.04
N THR A 413 -15.60 -14.99 -3.72
CA THR A 413 -16.61 -15.48 -2.80
C THR A 413 -16.00 -16.29 -1.67
N VAL A 414 -16.62 -16.22 -0.51
CA VAL A 414 -16.29 -17.05 0.65
C VAL A 414 -17.50 -17.90 0.99
N ASP A 415 -17.39 -19.20 0.69
CA ASP A 415 -18.45 -20.19 0.86
C ASP A 415 -18.68 -20.50 2.35
N ALA A 416 -19.95 -20.54 2.77
CA ALA A 416 -20.35 -20.82 4.14
C ALA A 416 -20.79 -22.28 4.34
N GLU A 417 -21.12 -23.02 3.28
CA GLU A 417 -21.63 -24.40 3.37
C GLU A 417 -20.53 -25.42 3.66
N ALA A 418 -19.27 -25.07 3.36
CA ALA A 418 -18.16 -25.96 3.55
C ALA A 418 -17.99 -26.35 5.03
N ARG A 419 -17.79 -27.63 5.30
CA ARG A 419 -17.59 -28.15 6.64
C ARG A 419 -16.37 -27.48 7.30
N LEU A 420 -16.55 -26.90 8.50
CA LEU A 420 -15.54 -26.11 9.21
C LEU A 420 -15.04 -24.89 8.41
N ALA A 421 -15.88 -24.28 7.60
CA ALA A 421 -15.52 -23.17 6.72
C ALA A 421 -14.80 -22.03 7.46
N ARG A 422 -15.27 -21.64 8.68
CA ARG A 422 -14.63 -20.62 9.51
C ARG A 422 -13.18 -20.97 9.88
N ALA A 423 -12.97 -22.21 10.35
CA ALA A 423 -11.63 -22.67 10.73
C ALA A 423 -10.71 -22.77 9.51
N ARG A 424 -11.20 -23.29 8.40
CA ARG A 424 -10.46 -23.38 7.12
C ARG A 424 -10.10 -22.01 6.59
N LEU A 425 -11.03 -21.06 6.60
CA LEU A 425 -10.78 -19.67 6.20
C LEU A 425 -9.68 -19.05 7.06
N THR A 426 -9.80 -19.17 8.39
CA THR A 426 -8.84 -18.62 9.33
C THR A 426 -7.44 -19.22 9.14
N VAL A 427 -7.34 -20.56 9.07
CA VAL A 427 -6.06 -21.25 8.87
C VAL A 427 -5.46 -20.91 7.50
N SER A 428 -6.27 -20.90 6.44
CA SER A 428 -5.80 -20.58 5.09
C SER A 428 -5.35 -19.12 4.96
N ALA A 429 -6.05 -18.19 5.65
CA ALA A 429 -5.67 -16.78 5.69
C ALA A 429 -4.34 -16.57 6.43
N LEU A 430 -4.18 -17.20 7.60
CA LEU A 430 -2.93 -17.15 8.39
C LEU A 430 -1.76 -17.80 7.67
N ALA A 431 -2.00 -18.89 6.95
CA ALA A 431 -0.98 -19.61 6.17
C ALA A 431 -0.66 -18.95 4.82
N GLY A 432 -1.39 -17.88 4.41
CA GLY A 432 -1.24 -17.27 3.08
C GLY A 432 -1.65 -18.20 1.92
N ALA A 433 -2.48 -19.20 2.22
CA ALA A 433 -2.88 -20.28 1.29
C ALA A 433 -4.35 -20.19 0.86
N LEU A 434 -4.97 -19.02 0.90
CA LEU A 434 -6.39 -18.82 0.56
C LEU A 434 -6.77 -19.36 -0.81
N ARG A 435 -5.92 -19.16 -1.83
CA ARG A 435 -6.15 -19.69 -3.19
C ARG A 435 -6.24 -21.22 -3.28
N ARG A 436 -5.71 -21.94 -2.29
CA ARG A 436 -5.76 -23.41 -2.20
C ARG A 436 -6.95 -23.88 -1.36
N SER A 437 -7.68 -22.98 -0.77
CA SER A 437 -8.84 -23.31 0.09
C SER A 437 -10.10 -23.46 -0.75
N HIS A 438 -10.80 -24.57 -0.61
CA HIS A 438 -12.10 -24.77 -1.26
C HIS A 438 -13.21 -23.81 -0.75
N VAL A 439 -12.96 -23.09 0.33
CA VAL A 439 -13.88 -22.10 0.90
C VAL A 439 -13.79 -20.75 0.18
N TYR A 440 -12.67 -20.48 -0.50
CA TYR A 440 -12.44 -19.24 -1.22
C TYR A 440 -12.41 -19.52 -2.72
N GLN A 441 -13.21 -18.80 -3.48
CA GLN A 441 -13.24 -18.87 -4.93
C GLN A 441 -12.99 -17.49 -5.50
N ALA A 442 -12.25 -17.42 -6.59
CA ALA A 442 -11.99 -16.19 -7.33
C ALA A 442 -12.15 -16.47 -8.82
N GLU A 443 -13.02 -15.72 -9.46
CA GLU A 443 -13.37 -15.86 -10.88
C GLU A 443 -13.33 -14.50 -11.57
N ARG A 444 -13.04 -14.49 -12.86
CA ARG A 444 -13.09 -13.28 -13.67
C ARG A 444 -14.18 -13.41 -14.71
N VAL A 445 -15.16 -12.53 -14.62
CA VAL A 445 -16.37 -12.57 -15.46
C VAL A 445 -16.66 -11.18 -16.03
N ARG A 446 -17.40 -11.12 -17.15
CA ARG A 446 -17.88 -9.84 -17.70
C ARG A 446 -19.14 -9.35 -17.01
N GLU A 447 -19.94 -10.28 -16.56
CA GLU A 447 -21.24 -10.05 -15.93
C GLU A 447 -21.47 -11.11 -14.85
N ILE A 448 -22.19 -10.75 -13.80
CA ILE A 448 -22.69 -11.65 -12.76
C ILE A 448 -24.10 -11.24 -12.38
N ARG A 449 -24.99 -12.21 -12.28
CA ARG A 449 -26.38 -12.02 -11.83
C ARG A 449 -26.55 -12.54 -10.42
N LEU A 450 -27.09 -11.69 -9.54
CA LEU A 450 -27.41 -12.01 -8.15
C LEU A 450 -28.92 -11.91 -7.96
N ALA A 451 -29.53 -12.89 -7.28
CA ALA A 451 -30.96 -12.90 -6.98
C ALA A 451 -31.22 -13.48 -5.59
N GLY A 452 -32.42 -13.26 -5.06
CA GLY A 452 -32.81 -13.70 -3.71
C GLY A 452 -32.10 -12.87 -2.64
N LEU A 453 -31.96 -11.59 -2.87
CA LEU A 453 -31.28 -10.65 -1.96
C LEU A 453 -32.24 -10.08 -0.89
N ASP A 454 -33.46 -10.58 -0.76
CA ASP A 454 -34.46 -10.09 0.20
C ASP A 454 -33.99 -10.11 1.64
N GLY A 455 -33.12 -11.07 1.99
CA GLY A 455 -32.45 -11.16 3.31
C GLY A 455 -31.25 -10.25 3.47
N VAL A 456 -30.77 -9.61 2.40
CA VAL A 456 -29.61 -8.73 2.41
C VAL A 456 -30.04 -7.31 2.72
N ARG A 457 -29.78 -6.84 3.94
CA ARG A 457 -30.18 -5.48 4.35
C ARG A 457 -29.42 -4.39 3.60
N THR A 458 -28.14 -4.62 3.36
CA THR A 458 -27.25 -3.60 2.78
C THR A 458 -26.19 -4.23 1.89
N LEU A 459 -25.85 -3.52 0.84
CA LEU A 459 -24.68 -3.76 0.00
C LEU A 459 -23.74 -2.55 0.11
N ALA A 460 -22.46 -2.74 -0.16
CA ALA A 460 -21.51 -1.65 -0.16
C ALA A 460 -20.79 -1.57 -1.52
N TYR A 461 -20.57 -0.32 -1.99
CA TYR A 461 -19.81 -0.05 -3.20
C TYR A 461 -19.03 1.27 -3.03
N ASP A 462 -17.76 1.27 -3.37
CA ASP A 462 -16.85 2.43 -3.30
C ASP A 462 -16.91 3.25 -2.00
N GLY A 463 -17.24 2.60 -0.88
CA GLY A 463 -17.38 3.25 0.44
C GLY A 463 -18.79 3.74 0.76
N GLU A 464 -19.73 3.65 -0.17
CA GLU A 464 -21.16 3.93 0.03
C GLU A 464 -21.91 2.66 0.41
N VAL A 465 -23.06 2.83 1.08
CA VAL A 465 -23.96 1.75 1.48
C VAL A 465 -25.33 2.00 0.90
N ALA A 466 -25.90 1.00 0.22
CA ALA A 466 -27.25 1.07 -0.33
C ALA A 466 -28.11 -0.12 0.11
N ALA A 467 -29.42 0.03 0.00
CA ALA A 467 -30.35 -1.09 0.14
C ALA A 467 -30.17 -2.06 -1.04
N ALA A 468 -30.21 -3.35 -0.76
CA ALA A 468 -30.13 -4.36 -1.79
C ALA A 468 -31.50 -4.54 -2.47
N PRO A 469 -31.63 -4.44 -3.80
CA PRO A 469 -32.83 -4.90 -4.52
C PRO A 469 -32.84 -6.43 -4.54
N ASP A 470 -34.00 -7.02 -4.76
CA ASP A 470 -34.16 -8.50 -4.82
C ASP A 470 -33.25 -9.17 -5.86
N THR A 471 -33.10 -8.52 -7.00
CA THR A 471 -32.25 -9.00 -8.09
C THR A 471 -31.42 -7.87 -8.62
N LEU A 472 -30.13 -8.16 -8.87
CA LEU A 472 -29.23 -7.23 -9.52
C LEU A 472 -28.27 -7.94 -10.49
N VAL A 473 -27.84 -7.19 -11.51
CA VAL A 473 -26.85 -7.63 -12.50
C VAL A 473 -25.70 -6.65 -12.47
N ILE A 474 -24.50 -7.15 -12.18
CA ILE A 474 -23.26 -6.36 -12.25
C ILE A 474 -22.59 -6.68 -13.59
N HIS A 475 -22.35 -5.67 -14.40
CA HIS A 475 -21.72 -5.84 -15.70
C HIS A 475 -20.65 -4.78 -15.98
N LYS A 476 -19.74 -5.09 -16.87
CA LYS A 476 -18.68 -4.15 -17.27
C LYS A 476 -19.14 -3.27 -18.43
N ALA A 477 -18.94 -1.97 -18.26
CA ALA A 477 -18.94 -1.00 -19.35
C ALA A 477 -17.48 -0.75 -19.74
N ASP A 478 -17.06 -1.41 -20.81
CA ASP A 478 -15.67 -1.38 -21.27
C ASP A 478 -15.28 0.02 -21.73
N ARG A 479 -14.15 0.53 -21.18
CA ARG A 479 -13.54 1.81 -21.58
C ARG A 479 -14.51 3.00 -21.57
N ALA A 480 -15.44 2.97 -20.63
CA ALA A 480 -16.57 3.89 -20.55
C ALA A 480 -16.17 5.32 -20.13
N LEU A 481 -14.97 5.49 -19.57
CA LEU A 481 -14.51 6.78 -19.05
C LEU A 481 -13.09 7.08 -19.54
N VAL A 482 -12.83 8.34 -19.87
CA VAL A 482 -11.48 8.88 -20.13
C VAL A 482 -11.03 9.62 -18.87
N VAL A 483 -9.87 9.26 -18.32
CA VAL A 483 -9.34 9.85 -17.09
C VAL A 483 -7.95 10.42 -17.35
N TYR A 484 -7.69 11.65 -16.93
CA TYR A 484 -6.37 12.24 -16.99
C TYR A 484 -5.38 11.49 -16.10
N SER A 485 -4.27 11.11 -16.70
CA SER A 485 -3.23 10.30 -16.07
C SER A 485 -1.90 10.58 -16.77
N PRO A 486 -0.85 10.95 -16.02
CA PRO A 486 0.45 11.25 -16.60
C PRO A 486 1.05 9.99 -17.24
N ALA A 487 1.78 10.17 -18.34
CA ALA A 487 2.46 9.07 -19.03
C ALA A 487 3.59 8.49 -18.18
N GLU A 488 4.27 9.35 -17.44
CA GLU A 488 5.33 8.99 -16.49
C GLU A 488 5.09 9.68 -15.16
N PRO A 489 5.36 9.02 -14.01
CA PRO A 489 5.28 9.67 -12.71
C PRO A 489 6.20 10.89 -12.63
N GLN A 490 5.72 12.00 -12.09
CA GLN A 490 6.51 13.25 -12.01
C GLN A 490 7.82 13.09 -11.22
N ASP A 491 7.87 12.21 -10.24
CA ASP A 491 9.11 11.89 -9.53
C ASP A 491 10.21 11.34 -10.47
N GLU A 492 9.83 10.57 -11.50
CA GLU A 492 10.77 10.07 -12.52
C GLU A 492 11.15 11.15 -13.52
N LEU A 493 10.19 11.98 -13.94
CA LEU A 493 10.46 13.14 -14.78
C LEU A 493 11.37 14.16 -14.10
N ALA A 494 11.11 14.47 -12.82
CA ALA A 494 11.97 15.34 -12.02
C ALA A 494 13.36 14.73 -11.81
N GLN A 495 13.46 13.41 -11.66
CA GLN A 495 14.74 12.71 -11.53
C GLN A 495 15.51 12.67 -12.85
N ARG A 496 14.84 12.45 -13.99
CA ARG A 496 15.45 12.53 -15.34
C ARG A 496 15.93 13.95 -15.65
N ALA A 497 15.13 14.97 -15.31
CA ALA A 497 15.52 16.38 -15.47
C ALA A 497 16.75 16.72 -14.63
N ARG A 498 16.82 16.29 -13.36
CA ARG A 498 17.99 16.46 -12.50
C ARG A 498 19.21 15.72 -13.03
N THR A 499 19.05 14.52 -13.55
CA THR A 499 20.14 13.72 -14.13
C THR A 499 20.64 14.37 -15.41
N ALA A 500 19.75 14.86 -16.27
CA ALA A 500 20.09 15.58 -17.49
C ALA A 500 20.82 16.89 -17.19
N THR A 501 20.36 17.67 -16.19
CA THR A 501 21.02 18.90 -15.74
C THR A 501 22.40 18.62 -15.16
N ALA A 502 22.55 17.55 -14.36
CA ALA A 502 23.83 17.13 -13.82
C ALA A 502 24.80 16.65 -14.90
N ALA A 503 24.31 15.92 -15.90
CA ALA A 503 25.10 15.48 -17.05
C ALA A 503 25.55 16.67 -17.92
N PHE A 504 24.66 17.65 -18.14
CA PHE A 504 24.98 18.88 -18.86
C PHE A 504 26.02 19.72 -18.10
N ALA A 505 25.89 19.86 -16.77
CA ALA A 505 26.87 20.55 -15.94
C ALA A 505 28.23 19.84 -15.92
N ALA A 506 28.25 18.50 -15.88
CA ALA A 506 29.50 17.72 -15.96
C ALA A 506 30.16 17.82 -17.34
N GLY A 507 29.38 17.84 -18.42
CA GLY A 507 29.88 18.07 -19.79
C GLY A 507 30.45 19.47 -19.99
N ALA A 508 29.82 20.49 -19.39
CA ALA A 508 30.30 21.87 -19.45
C ALA A 508 31.63 22.11 -18.68
N THR A 509 31.86 21.35 -17.61
CA THR A 509 33.14 21.39 -16.87
C THR A 509 34.25 20.64 -17.59
N ALA A 510 33.93 19.54 -18.31
CA ALA A 510 34.91 18.80 -19.10
C ALA A 510 35.41 19.59 -20.34
N THR A 511 34.55 20.43 -20.96
CA THR A 511 34.92 21.27 -22.10
C THR A 511 35.75 22.50 -21.70
N ARG A 512 35.80 22.91 -20.41
CA ARG A 512 36.66 24.00 -19.91
C ARG A 512 38.05 23.55 -19.50
N ALA A 513 38.31 22.26 -19.38
CA ALA A 513 39.63 21.69 -19.18
C ALA A 513 40.27 21.33 -20.54
N GLY A 514 40.50 22.33 -21.37
CA GLY A 514 41.32 22.20 -22.58
C GLY A 514 42.78 21.86 -22.23
N PRO A 515 43.52 21.19 -23.11
CA PRO A 515 44.85 20.70 -22.83
C PRO A 515 45.79 21.84 -22.46
N ALA A 516 46.33 21.77 -21.24
CA ALA A 516 47.47 22.58 -20.88
C ALA A 516 48.63 22.17 -21.79
N ARG A 517 49.11 23.11 -22.55
CA ARG A 517 50.37 23.01 -23.26
C ARG A 517 51.55 23.26 -22.30
#